data_f8b2a655aab190ec5b7a3486e8f11e56
#
_entry.id   f8b2a655aab190ec5b7a3486e8f11e56
#
_cell.length_a   1.000
_cell.length_b   1.000
_cell.length_c   1.000
_cell.angle_alpha   90.00
_cell.angle_beta   90.00
_cell.angle_gamma   90.00
#
_symmetry.space_group_name_H-M   'P 1'
#
loop_
_entity.id
_entity.type
_entity.pdbx_description
1 polymer ?
#
loop_
_entity_poly.entity_id
_entity_poly.type
_entity_poly.pdbx_seq_one_letter_code
_entity_poly.pdbx_strand_id
1 'polypeptide(L)'
;MKSMRTFLPSASAVLAVCMLASIAQAGISGSKHDFGQFGWAKNQICLPCHAPHNTIVKDANGVVVAGPLWNHTLSTATYDLYYDAAGQKVTGKVDTNSMLCLSCHDGTVAVDSFGGGAGTQQLTAGLLGTDLTNDHPIGEAAVWPNPNPSFMVDPALRTAAGIMPLRNLADGRAAVGCTSCHEPHNRKGTLHMLWVNNAGSGTTVDGRTVSGSLLCQNCHKK
;
A
#
# COMPACT_ATOMS: atom_id res chain seq x y z
N MET A 1 -28.78 47.28 -31.19
CA MET A 1 -27.35 46.87 -30.95
C MET A 1 -27.23 46.53 -29.46
N LYS A 2 -27.09 45.22 -29.12
CA LYS A 2 -26.88 44.78 -27.72
C LYS A 2 -25.37 44.70 -27.47
N SER A 3 -24.88 45.50 -26.53
CA SER A 3 -23.48 45.50 -26.10
C SER A 3 -23.20 44.24 -25.30
N MET A 4 -22.35 43.33 -25.84
CA MET A 4 -21.79 42.19 -25.14
C MET A 4 -20.68 42.67 -24.20
N ARG A 5 -20.95 42.69 -22.90
CA ARG A 5 -19.93 42.94 -21.88
C ARG A 5 -19.13 41.65 -21.68
N THR A 6 -17.92 41.62 -22.15
CA THR A 6 -16.94 40.56 -21.85
C THR A 6 -16.48 40.72 -20.40
N PHE A 7 -16.86 39.80 -19.52
CA PHE A 7 -16.30 39.71 -18.18
C PHE A 7 -14.91 39.02 -18.29
N LEU A 8 -13.86 39.80 -18.14
CA LEU A 8 -12.53 39.29 -17.88
C LEU A 8 -12.43 38.94 -16.38
N PRO A 9 -12.09 37.72 -16.01
CA PRO A 9 -11.86 37.38 -14.60
C PRO A 9 -10.67 38.21 -14.09
N SER A 10 -10.80 38.76 -12.88
CA SER A 10 -9.73 39.55 -12.27
C SER A 10 -8.51 38.68 -12.02
N ALA A 11 -7.30 39.24 -12.18
CA ALA A 11 -6.03 38.57 -11.94
C ALA A 11 -5.96 37.89 -10.56
N SER A 12 -6.67 38.43 -9.57
CA SER A 12 -6.79 37.84 -8.22
C SER A 12 -7.55 36.52 -8.20
N ALA A 13 -8.56 36.32 -9.05
CA ALA A 13 -9.30 35.06 -9.12
C ALA A 13 -8.47 33.95 -9.77
N VAL A 14 -7.65 34.26 -10.76
CA VAL A 14 -6.74 33.32 -11.40
C VAL A 14 -5.61 32.89 -10.43
N LEU A 15 -5.07 33.83 -9.64
CA LEU A 15 -4.04 33.54 -8.65
C LEU A 15 -4.58 32.64 -7.51
N ALA A 16 -5.82 32.82 -7.07
CA ALA A 16 -6.45 31.98 -6.05
C ALA A 16 -6.68 30.53 -6.53
N VAL A 17 -7.04 30.35 -7.80
CA VAL A 17 -7.21 28.98 -8.38
C VAL A 17 -5.87 28.26 -8.51
N CYS A 18 -4.79 28.97 -8.85
CA CYS A 18 -3.45 28.37 -8.91
C CYS A 18 -2.91 27.96 -7.53
N MET A 19 -3.29 28.66 -6.46
CA MET A 19 -2.85 28.30 -5.09
C MET A 19 -3.58 27.06 -4.51
N LEU A 20 -4.74 26.69 -5.05
CA LEU A 20 -5.48 25.51 -4.62
C LEU A 20 -5.03 24.22 -5.31
N ALA A 21 -4.20 24.31 -6.36
CA ALA A 21 -3.72 23.15 -7.12
C ALA A 21 -2.48 22.46 -6.51
N SER A 22 -1.96 22.93 -5.36
CA SER A 22 -0.66 22.50 -4.84
C SER A 22 -0.71 21.50 -3.67
N ILE A 23 -1.82 20.76 -3.45
CA ILE A 23 -1.93 19.88 -2.28
C ILE A 23 -2.09 18.39 -2.63
N ALA A 24 -1.60 17.95 -3.78
CA ALA A 24 -1.48 16.53 -4.07
C ALA A 24 -0.01 16.07 -4.02
N GLN A 25 0.73 16.47 -2.98
CA GLN A 25 2.02 15.86 -2.73
C GLN A 25 1.79 14.56 -1.96
N ALA A 26 2.09 13.43 -2.63
CA ALA A 26 2.33 12.20 -1.91
C ALA A 26 3.43 12.47 -0.88
N GLY A 27 3.20 12.12 0.41
CA GLY A 27 4.17 12.32 1.48
C GLY A 27 5.38 11.37 1.41
N ILE A 28 5.70 10.86 0.21
CA ILE A 28 6.85 10.01 -0.07
C ILE A 28 8.15 10.78 0.08
N SER A 29 8.18 12.05 -0.33
CA SER A 29 9.38 12.87 -0.22
C SER A 29 9.88 12.92 1.23
N GLY A 30 11.16 12.61 1.44
CA GLY A 30 11.78 12.46 2.76
C GLY A 30 11.44 11.16 3.50
N SER A 31 10.59 10.30 2.97
CA SER A 31 10.34 8.95 3.52
C SER A 31 11.40 7.94 3.08
N LYS A 32 11.32 6.71 3.60
CA LYS A 32 12.20 5.61 3.16
C LYS A 32 11.92 5.15 1.72
N HIS A 33 10.76 5.49 1.15
CA HIS A 33 10.42 5.26 -0.25
C HIS A 33 10.73 6.48 -1.13
N ASP A 34 11.42 7.49 -0.63
CA ASP A 34 11.95 8.59 -1.45
C ASP A 34 13.16 8.10 -2.27
N PHE A 35 12.86 7.53 -3.42
CA PHE A 35 13.90 7.05 -4.34
C PHE A 35 14.61 8.18 -5.09
N GLY A 36 14.10 9.41 -5.02
CA GLY A 36 14.70 10.57 -5.68
C GLY A 36 16.15 10.87 -5.24
N GLN A 37 16.55 10.38 -4.07
CA GLN A 37 17.91 10.49 -3.55
C GLN A 37 18.90 9.47 -4.15
N PHE A 38 18.42 8.47 -4.91
CA PHE A 38 19.26 7.40 -5.43
C PHE A 38 19.50 7.53 -6.94
N GLY A 39 20.77 7.53 -7.36
CA GLY A 39 21.14 7.62 -8.76
C GLY A 39 20.60 6.47 -9.61
N TRP A 40 20.49 5.26 -9.06
CA TRP A 40 19.89 4.12 -9.75
C TRP A 40 18.40 4.34 -10.08
N ALA A 41 17.68 5.13 -9.28
CA ALA A 41 16.31 5.53 -9.55
C ALA A 41 16.21 6.74 -10.50
N LYS A 42 17.30 7.13 -11.16
CA LYS A 42 17.39 8.31 -12.04
C LYS A 42 16.93 9.60 -11.34
N ASN A 43 17.13 9.68 -10.02
CA ASN A 43 16.71 10.78 -9.16
C ASN A 43 15.19 11.05 -9.23
N GLN A 44 14.39 10.00 -9.46
CA GLN A 44 12.92 10.11 -9.56
C GLN A 44 12.24 9.29 -8.49
N ILE A 45 11.36 9.94 -7.72
CA ILE A 45 10.66 9.32 -6.59
C ILE A 45 9.71 8.21 -7.05
N CYS A 46 8.98 8.44 -8.13
CA CYS A 46 7.86 7.59 -8.55
C CYS A 46 8.27 6.47 -9.52
N LEU A 47 9.36 6.66 -10.26
CA LEU A 47 9.74 5.82 -11.39
C LEU A 47 10.01 4.35 -11.04
N PRO A 48 10.63 3.99 -9.91
CA PRO A 48 10.83 2.58 -9.58
C PRO A 48 9.53 1.80 -9.45
N CYS A 49 8.45 2.45 -8.99
CA CYS A 49 7.15 1.82 -8.81
C CYS A 49 6.19 2.04 -9.97
N HIS A 50 6.25 3.21 -10.65
CA HIS A 50 5.26 3.61 -11.65
C HIS A 50 5.91 4.10 -12.95
N ALA A 51 5.29 3.75 -14.07
CA ALA A 51 5.61 4.31 -15.39
C ALA A 51 4.32 4.72 -16.11
N PRO A 52 4.36 5.78 -16.96
CA PRO A 52 3.16 6.23 -17.70
C PRO A 52 2.76 5.28 -18.82
N HIS A 53 3.63 4.37 -19.24
CA HIS A 53 3.41 3.39 -20.30
C HIS A 53 4.37 2.19 -20.12
N ASN A 54 4.16 1.11 -20.88
CA ASN A 54 4.94 -0.14 -20.83
C ASN A 54 4.96 -0.78 -19.43
N THR A 55 3.82 -0.71 -18.75
CA THR A 55 3.68 -1.22 -17.39
C THR A 55 3.49 -2.73 -17.36
N ILE A 56 3.81 -3.34 -16.22
CA ILE A 56 3.54 -4.76 -15.99
C ILE A 56 2.05 -4.92 -15.72
N VAL A 57 1.34 -5.55 -16.67
CA VAL A 57 -0.11 -5.77 -16.57
C VAL A 57 -0.46 -7.18 -16.13
N LYS A 58 0.49 -8.10 -16.19
CA LYS A 58 0.33 -9.50 -15.74
C LYS A 58 1.64 -9.98 -15.09
N ASP A 59 1.50 -10.82 -14.08
CA ASP A 59 2.62 -11.56 -13.53
C ASP A 59 3.04 -12.73 -14.43
N ALA A 60 4.08 -13.46 -14.02
CA ALA A 60 4.57 -14.65 -14.75
C ALA A 60 3.53 -15.77 -14.88
N ASN A 61 2.49 -15.78 -14.05
CA ASN A 61 1.38 -16.74 -14.06
C ASN A 61 0.18 -16.25 -14.86
N GLY A 62 0.28 -15.07 -15.50
CA GLY A 62 -0.79 -14.45 -16.26
C GLY A 62 -1.87 -13.77 -15.43
N VAL A 63 -1.69 -13.65 -14.12
CA VAL A 63 -2.61 -12.92 -13.24
C VAL A 63 -2.46 -11.42 -13.49
N VAL A 64 -3.59 -10.75 -13.68
CA VAL A 64 -3.60 -9.31 -13.92
C VAL A 64 -3.07 -8.57 -12.69
N VAL A 65 -2.02 -7.83 -12.88
CA VAL A 65 -1.50 -6.90 -11.87
C VAL A 65 -2.39 -5.66 -11.89
N ALA A 66 -3.38 -5.65 -11.00
CA ALA A 66 -4.31 -4.52 -10.85
C ALA A 66 -3.64 -3.32 -10.14
N GLY A 67 -2.37 -3.09 -10.40
CA GLY A 67 -1.62 -1.97 -9.85
C GLY A 67 -1.66 -0.77 -10.80
N PRO A 68 -1.62 0.45 -10.27
CA PRO A 68 -1.64 1.65 -11.08
C PRO A 68 -0.30 1.81 -11.80
N LEU A 69 -0.23 1.39 -13.06
CA LEU A 69 0.93 1.61 -13.93
C LEU A 69 2.24 1.05 -13.33
N TRP A 70 2.21 -0.19 -12.81
CA TRP A 70 3.35 -0.79 -12.11
C TRP A 70 4.56 -1.00 -13.04
N ASN A 71 5.74 -0.64 -12.56
CA ASN A 71 6.97 -0.60 -13.36
C ASN A 71 8.09 -1.54 -12.86
N HIS A 72 8.04 -1.96 -11.59
CA HIS A 72 9.06 -2.82 -11.00
C HIS A 72 8.84 -4.29 -11.36
N THR A 73 9.91 -5.06 -11.56
CA THR A 73 9.86 -6.50 -11.79
C THR A 73 9.21 -7.22 -10.61
N LEU A 74 8.28 -8.13 -10.89
CA LEU A 74 7.56 -8.86 -9.83
C LEU A 74 8.39 -10.03 -9.32
N SER A 75 8.29 -10.29 -8.01
CA SER A 75 8.77 -11.54 -7.41
C SER A 75 7.98 -12.73 -7.94
N THR A 76 8.65 -13.87 -8.08
CA THR A 76 8.04 -15.17 -8.39
C THR A 76 8.14 -16.12 -7.20
N ALA A 77 8.52 -15.63 -6.03
CA ALA A 77 8.68 -16.41 -4.84
C ALA A 77 7.36 -17.00 -4.32
N THR A 78 7.47 -18.08 -3.57
CA THR A 78 6.40 -18.64 -2.76
C THR A 78 6.64 -18.25 -1.32
N TYR A 79 5.58 -17.98 -0.56
CA TYR A 79 5.67 -17.45 0.78
C TYR A 79 5.09 -18.41 1.81
N ASP A 80 5.80 -18.56 2.93
CA ASP A 80 5.25 -19.13 4.15
C ASP A 80 4.53 -17.99 4.91
N LEU A 81 3.20 -18.00 4.92
CA LEU A 81 2.41 -16.85 5.36
C LEU A 81 2.17 -16.81 6.87
N TYR A 82 1.91 -17.97 7.49
CA TYR A 82 1.66 -18.11 8.93
C TYR A 82 1.55 -19.59 9.30
N TYR A 83 1.05 -19.85 10.52
CA TYR A 83 0.76 -21.20 10.99
C TYR A 83 -0.75 -21.44 11.04
N ASP A 84 -1.19 -22.64 10.68
CA ASP A 84 -2.57 -23.08 10.89
C ASP A 84 -2.81 -23.51 12.35
N ALA A 85 -4.05 -23.92 12.66
CA ALA A 85 -4.44 -24.36 14.01
C ALA A 85 -3.69 -25.63 14.46
N ALA A 86 -3.11 -26.40 13.54
CA ALA A 86 -2.29 -27.58 13.82
C ALA A 86 -0.79 -27.24 13.96
N GLY A 87 -0.42 -25.97 13.84
CA GLY A 87 0.97 -25.51 13.90
C GLY A 87 1.77 -25.79 12.63
N GLN A 88 1.11 -26.08 11.51
CA GLN A 88 1.76 -26.27 10.23
C GLN A 88 1.86 -24.93 9.49
N LYS A 89 2.97 -24.71 8.77
CA LYS A 89 3.13 -23.52 7.94
C LYS A 89 2.09 -23.50 6.82
N VAL A 90 1.40 -22.38 6.71
CA VAL A 90 0.50 -22.09 5.59
C VAL A 90 1.34 -21.47 4.48
N THR A 91 1.68 -22.26 3.48
CA THR A 91 2.30 -21.77 2.25
C THR A 91 1.18 -21.39 1.29
N GLY A 92 1.19 -20.15 0.77
CA GLY A 92 0.07 -19.70 -0.03
C GLY A 92 0.36 -18.42 -0.79
N LYS A 93 -0.71 -17.84 -1.32
CA LYS A 93 -0.67 -16.63 -2.16
C LYS A 93 -1.05 -15.41 -1.35
N VAL A 94 -0.43 -14.32 -1.70
CA VAL A 94 -0.79 -12.98 -1.25
C VAL A 94 -1.67 -12.29 -2.29
N ASP A 95 -2.33 -11.20 -1.89
CA ASP A 95 -3.02 -10.34 -2.84
C ASP A 95 -2.03 -9.60 -3.75
N THR A 96 -2.53 -9.11 -4.90
CA THR A 96 -1.69 -8.43 -5.89
C THR A 96 -0.94 -7.24 -5.33
N ASN A 97 -1.54 -6.45 -4.42
CA ASN A 97 -0.87 -5.29 -3.86
C ASN A 97 0.27 -5.69 -2.93
N SER A 98 0.09 -6.76 -2.14
CA SER A 98 1.17 -7.31 -1.31
C SER A 98 2.31 -7.87 -2.16
N MET A 99 1.99 -8.49 -3.32
CA MET A 99 3.01 -8.94 -4.27
C MET A 99 3.87 -7.78 -4.78
N LEU A 100 3.27 -6.60 -5.03
CA LEU A 100 4.03 -5.41 -5.43
C LEU A 100 5.05 -5.00 -4.35
N CYS A 101 4.65 -5.04 -3.09
CA CYS A 101 5.54 -4.73 -1.96
C CYS A 101 6.66 -5.77 -1.83
N LEU A 102 6.29 -7.05 -1.85
CA LEU A 102 7.24 -8.16 -1.70
C LEU A 102 8.23 -8.23 -2.85
N SER A 103 7.90 -7.70 -4.04
CA SER A 103 8.84 -7.62 -5.16
C SER A 103 10.13 -6.83 -4.86
N CYS A 104 10.11 -5.99 -3.81
CA CYS A 104 11.32 -5.37 -3.26
C CYS A 104 11.65 -5.96 -1.88
N HIS A 105 10.63 -6.24 -1.05
CA HIS A 105 10.81 -6.56 0.37
C HIS A 105 11.09 -8.03 0.65
N ASP A 106 10.92 -8.95 -0.30
CA ASP A 106 11.29 -10.36 -0.12
C ASP A 106 12.77 -10.66 -0.41
N GLY A 107 13.49 -9.71 -1.03
CA GLY A 107 14.91 -9.84 -1.35
C GLY A 107 15.23 -10.73 -2.55
N THR A 108 14.22 -11.20 -3.30
CA THR A 108 14.44 -12.04 -4.49
C THR A 108 14.66 -11.23 -5.75
N VAL A 109 14.20 -9.98 -5.78
CA VAL A 109 14.36 -9.04 -6.89
C VAL A 109 15.13 -7.81 -6.43
N ALA A 110 16.08 -7.36 -7.23
CA ALA A 110 16.84 -6.14 -6.93
C ALA A 110 15.94 -4.89 -7.02
N VAL A 111 16.13 -3.93 -6.12
CA VAL A 111 15.26 -2.73 -6.00
C VAL A 111 15.36 -1.79 -7.22
N ASP A 112 16.39 -1.93 -8.01
CA ASP A 112 16.59 -1.20 -9.28
C ASP A 112 16.13 -2.00 -10.51
N SER A 113 15.40 -3.11 -10.33
CA SER A 113 14.81 -3.92 -11.42
C SER A 113 13.49 -3.32 -11.89
N PHE A 114 13.53 -2.24 -12.65
CA PHE A 114 12.34 -1.58 -13.19
C PHE A 114 12.54 -1.13 -14.64
N GLY A 115 11.46 -0.83 -15.34
CA GLY A 115 11.46 -0.42 -16.73
C GLY A 115 11.95 -1.52 -17.69
N GLY A 116 11.81 -2.79 -17.32
CA GLY A 116 12.27 -3.94 -18.09
C GLY A 116 13.76 -4.25 -17.95
N GLY A 117 14.49 -3.50 -17.10
CA GLY A 117 15.91 -3.76 -16.80
C GLY A 117 16.09 -4.73 -15.65
N ALA A 118 17.12 -5.57 -15.70
CA ALA A 118 17.60 -6.31 -14.54
C ALA A 118 18.44 -5.38 -13.65
N GLY A 119 18.10 -5.37 -12.35
CA GLY A 119 18.84 -4.59 -11.35
C GLY A 119 19.96 -5.38 -10.69
N THR A 120 20.73 -4.69 -9.86
CA THR A 120 21.84 -5.25 -9.08
C THR A 120 21.84 -4.79 -7.62
N GLN A 121 21.01 -3.81 -7.29
CA GLN A 121 20.97 -3.24 -5.95
C GLN A 121 20.03 -4.07 -5.06
N GLN A 122 20.55 -4.53 -3.93
CA GLN A 122 19.76 -5.27 -2.95
C GLN A 122 19.23 -4.35 -1.85
N LEU A 123 18.03 -4.67 -1.36
CA LEU A 123 17.47 -3.99 -0.21
C LEU A 123 18.32 -4.29 1.04
N THR A 124 18.74 -3.24 1.75
CA THR A 124 19.59 -3.36 2.94
C THR A 124 18.85 -3.17 4.25
N ALA A 125 17.61 -2.70 4.20
CA ALA A 125 16.76 -2.48 5.38
C ALA A 125 15.29 -2.69 5.02
N GLY A 126 14.50 -3.24 5.95
CA GLY A 126 13.10 -3.61 5.71
C GLY A 126 12.95 -4.88 4.87
N LEU A 127 13.97 -5.72 4.84
CA LEU A 127 13.90 -7.04 4.20
C LEU A 127 13.05 -7.97 5.07
N LEU A 128 11.99 -8.52 4.48
CA LEU A 128 11.08 -9.47 5.13
C LEU A 128 11.45 -10.92 4.79
N GLY A 129 11.96 -11.15 3.59
CA GLY A 129 12.20 -12.50 3.08
C GLY A 129 10.93 -13.18 2.57
N THR A 130 11.02 -14.50 2.38
CA THR A 130 9.90 -15.32 1.92
C THR A 130 9.22 -16.11 3.05
N ASP A 131 9.83 -16.16 4.22
CA ASP A 131 9.22 -16.70 5.45
C ASP A 131 8.58 -15.54 6.25
N LEU A 132 7.26 -15.38 6.13
CA LEU A 132 6.47 -14.34 6.78
C LEU A 132 5.75 -14.86 8.04
N THR A 133 6.15 -16.02 8.56
CA THR A 133 5.47 -16.66 9.70
C THR A 133 5.65 -15.92 11.01
N ASN A 134 6.64 -15.02 11.11
CA ASN A 134 6.90 -14.15 12.24
C ASN A 134 6.23 -12.76 12.11
N ASP A 135 5.54 -12.50 10.99
CA ASP A 135 4.82 -11.27 10.73
C ASP A 135 3.31 -11.44 11.00
N HIS A 136 2.55 -10.33 10.92
CA HIS A 136 1.09 -10.42 10.95
C HIS A 136 0.59 -11.22 9.73
N PRO A 137 -0.33 -12.20 9.91
CA PRO A 137 -0.85 -12.97 8.80
C PRO A 137 -1.42 -12.09 7.68
N ILE A 138 -1.08 -12.44 6.43
CA ILE A 138 -1.59 -11.78 5.22
C ILE A 138 -2.05 -12.81 4.19
N GLY A 139 -2.72 -12.35 3.16
CA GLY A 139 -3.10 -13.20 2.04
C GLY A 139 -4.03 -14.35 2.43
N GLU A 140 -3.75 -15.55 1.97
CA GLU A 140 -4.56 -16.74 2.24
C GLU A 140 -4.59 -17.13 3.73
N ALA A 141 -3.59 -16.73 4.51
CA ALA A 141 -3.59 -16.92 5.96
C ALA A 141 -4.43 -15.90 6.74
N ALA A 142 -4.95 -14.86 6.08
CA ALA A 142 -5.71 -13.79 6.72
C ALA A 142 -6.98 -13.39 5.95
N VAL A 143 -7.71 -14.38 5.47
CA VAL A 143 -8.97 -14.19 4.73
C VAL A 143 -10.04 -13.61 5.64
N TRP A 144 -10.81 -12.67 5.11
CA TRP A 144 -11.89 -11.97 5.80
C TRP A 144 -13.24 -12.28 5.12
N PRO A 145 -14.37 -12.36 5.85
CA PRO A 145 -14.51 -12.18 7.29
C PRO A 145 -13.91 -13.34 8.08
N ASN A 146 -13.31 -13.00 9.23
CA ASN A 146 -12.90 -14.03 10.19
C ASN A 146 -14.13 -14.76 10.70
N PRO A 147 -14.11 -16.06 10.91
CA PRO A 147 -15.25 -16.85 11.39
C PRO A 147 -15.77 -16.42 12.78
N ASN A 148 -15.02 -15.60 13.51
CA ASN A 148 -15.45 -15.08 14.81
C ASN A 148 -15.63 -13.55 14.80
N PRO A 149 -16.79 -13.04 14.35
CA PRO A 149 -17.05 -11.59 14.28
C PRO A 149 -17.06 -10.88 15.63
N SER A 150 -17.13 -11.61 16.75
CA SER A 150 -17.06 -11.02 18.09
C SER A 150 -15.71 -10.37 18.39
N PHE A 151 -14.65 -10.78 17.73
CA PHE A 151 -13.30 -10.25 17.93
C PHE A 151 -12.85 -9.29 16.85
N MET A 152 -13.65 -9.10 15.78
CA MET A 152 -13.25 -8.33 14.63
C MET A 152 -14.22 -7.18 14.36
N VAL A 153 -13.67 -6.05 13.93
CA VAL A 153 -14.45 -4.88 13.49
C VAL A 153 -14.98 -5.12 12.08
N ASP A 154 -16.21 -4.69 11.81
CA ASP A 154 -16.80 -4.77 10.48
C ASP A 154 -15.91 -4.02 9.44
N PRO A 155 -15.44 -4.70 8.39
CA PRO A 155 -14.58 -4.07 7.38
C PRO A 155 -15.27 -2.94 6.63
N ALA A 156 -16.60 -2.91 6.54
CA ALA A 156 -17.35 -1.83 5.89
C ALA A 156 -17.09 -0.47 6.56
N LEU A 157 -16.91 -0.44 7.87
CA LEU A 157 -16.60 0.78 8.61
C LEU A 157 -15.25 1.37 8.22
N ARG A 158 -14.24 0.54 7.97
CA ARG A 158 -12.91 0.96 7.51
C ARG A 158 -12.96 1.47 6.07
N THR A 159 -13.73 0.80 5.22
CA THR A 159 -13.97 1.23 3.85
C THR A 159 -14.66 2.60 3.81
N ALA A 160 -15.69 2.80 4.63
CA ALA A 160 -16.37 4.09 4.75
C ALA A 160 -15.45 5.20 5.27
N ALA A 161 -14.52 4.88 6.17
CA ALA A 161 -13.51 5.81 6.67
C ALA A 161 -12.33 6.03 5.69
N GLY A 162 -12.26 5.29 4.59
CA GLY A 162 -11.19 5.36 3.59
C GLY A 162 -9.82 4.96 4.12
N ILE A 163 -9.74 4.07 5.10
CA ILE A 163 -8.51 3.60 5.73
C ILE A 163 -8.47 2.08 5.82
N MET A 164 -7.26 1.53 5.93
CA MET A 164 -7.01 0.12 6.24
C MET A 164 -7.84 -0.85 5.36
N PRO A 165 -7.77 -0.74 4.03
CA PRO A 165 -8.60 -1.54 3.12
C PRO A 165 -8.22 -3.01 3.17
N LEU A 166 -9.21 -3.89 3.02
CA LEU A 166 -8.94 -5.27 2.64
C LEU A 166 -8.56 -5.35 1.15
N ARG A 167 -7.90 -6.44 0.78
CA ARG A 167 -7.48 -6.72 -0.59
C ARG A 167 -8.11 -8.02 -1.09
N ASN A 168 -8.36 -8.11 -2.37
CA ASN A 168 -8.91 -9.33 -2.95
C ASN A 168 -7.78 -10.26 -3.38
N LEU A 169 -7.88 -11.50 -2.99
CA LEU A 169 -7.13 -12.61 -3.55
C LEU A 169 -7.59 -12.89 -4.98
N ALA A 170 -6.82 -13.70 -5.71
CA ALA A 170 -7.16 -14.07 -7.10
C ALA A 170 -8.52 -14.76 -7.25
N ASP A 171 -8.99 -15.45 -6.20
CA ASP A 171 -10.30 -16.10 -6.14
C ASP A 171 -11.43 -15.17 -5.68
N GLY A 172 -11.16 -13.89 -5.47
CA GLY A 172 -12.12 -12.87 -5.06
C GLY A 172 -12.35 -12.76 -3.56
N ARG A 173 -11.80 -13.66 -2.73
CA ARG A 173 -11.92 -13.54 -1.28
C ARG A 173 -11.18 -12.29 -0.78
N ALA A 174 -11.80 -11.57 0.14
CA ALA A 174 -11.15 -10.44 0.80
C ALA A 174 -10.16 -10.94 1.86
N ALA A 175 -8.99 -10.32 1.94
CA ALA A 175 -7.92 -10.68 2.87
C ALA A 175 -7.19 -9.43 3.39
N VAL A 176 -6.50 -9.59 4.50
CA VAL A 176 -5.53 -8.60 4.98
C VAL A 176 -4.29 -8.72 4.09
N GLY A 177 -3.75 -7.58 3.66
CA GLY A 177 -2.51 -7.49 2.91
C GLY A 177 -1.63 -6.36 3.45
N CYS A 178 -0.45 -6.19 2.87
CA CYS A 178 0.50 -5.14 3.29
C CYS A 178 -0.16 -3.75 3.31
N THR A 179 -0.95 -3.44 2.29
CA THR A 179 -1.63 -2.14 2.20
C THR A 179 -2.88 -2.04 3.08
N SER A 180 -3.25 -3.08 3.83
CA SER A 180 -4.25 -2.96 4.89
C SER A 180 -3.72 -2.18 6.10
N CYS A 181 -2.41 -2.24 6.36
CA CYS A 181 -1.75 -1.51 7.43
C CYS A 181 -0.96 -0.31 6.91
N HIS A 182 -0.30 -0.44 5.74
CA HIS A 182 0.59 0.58 5.18
C HIS A 182 -0.08 1.37 4.05
N GLU A 183 0.18 2.67 4.04
CA GLU A 183 -0.21 3.58 2.96
C GLU A 183 1.05 3.98 2.18
N PRO A 184 1.30 3.38 0.99
CA PRO A 184 2.61 3.44 0.33
C PRO A 184 3.02 4.83 -0.15
N HIS A 185 2.08 5.78 -0.22
CA HIS A 185 2.37 7.18 -0.55
C HIS A 185 2.59 8.08 0.67
N ASN A 186 2.54 7.51 1.88
CA ASN A 186 2.72 8.22 3.14
C ASN A 186 1.85 9.48 3.31
N ARG A 187 0.64 9.48 2.75
CA ARG A 187 -0.28 10.64 2.82
C ARG A 187 -0.70 10.99 4.24
N LYS A 188 -0.54 10.07 5.17
CA LYS A 188 -0.84 10.26 6.59
C LYS A 188 0.34 10.81 7.39
N GLY A 189 1.54 10.81 6.82
CA GLY A 189 2.75 11.27 7.50
C GLY A 189 3.09 10.48 8.77
N THR A 190 2.62 9.24 8.87
CA THR A 190 2.85 8.39 10.04
C THR A 190 4.17 7.65 9.94
N LEU A 191 4.73 7.30 11.10
CA LEU A 191 5.91 6.43 11.16
C LEU A 191 5.59 5.10 10.46
N HIS A 192 6.54 4.59 9.69
CA HIS A 192 6.41 3.37 8.87
C HIS A 192 5.28 3.42 7.85
N MET A 193 4.82 4.62 7.46
CA MET A 193 3.79 4.79 6.42
C MET A 193 2.47 4.07 6.75
N LEU A 194 2.07 4.06 8.02
CA LEU A 194 0.84 3.41 8.47
C LEU A 194 -0.39 4.28 8.17
N TRP A 195 -1.56 3.67 7.97
CA TRP A 195 -2.83 4.38 7.85
C TRP A 195 -3.19 5.19 9.09
N VAL A 196 -2.87 4.64 10.25
CA VAL A 196 -3.06 5.27 11.57
C VAL A 196 -1.85 5.00 12.44
N ASN A 197 -1.61 5.85 13.43
CA ASN A 197 -0.49 5.67 14.33
C ASN A 197 -0.64 4.35 15.12
N ASN A 198 0.42 3.57 15.17
CA ASN A 198 0.45 2.33 15.94
C ASN A 198 0.49 2.59 17.45
N ALA A 199 1.23 3.60 17.87
CA ALA A 199 1.34 3.97 19.29
C ALA A 199 0.33 5.05 19.65
N GLY A 200 -0.48 4.82 20.68
CA GLY A 200 -1.33 5.85 21.23
C GLY A 200 -2.79 5.46 21.39
N SER A 201 -3.49 6.33 22.08
CA SER A 201 -4.94 6.26 22.31
C SER A 201 -5.67 6.96 21.17
N GLY A 202 -6.90 6.58 20.94
CA GLY A 202 -7.72 7.22 19.92
C GLY A 202 -9.11 6.58 19.82
N THR A 203 -9.87 7.06 18.85
CA THR A 203 -11.18 6.49 18.53
C THR A 203 -11.04 5.60 17.29
N THR A 204 -11.46 4.36 17.41
CA THR A 204 -11.51 3.38 16.31
C THR A 204 -12.64 3.71 15.34
N VAL A 205 -12.63 3.09 14.15
CA VAL A 205 -13.67 3.30 13.13
C VAL A 205 -15.06 2.85 13.59
N ASP A 206 -15.16 1.95 14.57
CA ASP A 206 -16.43 1.52 15.19
C ASP A 206 -16.81 2.33 16.45
N GLY A 207 -16.10 3.46 16.68
CA GLY A 207 -16.43 4.42 17.73
C GLY A 207 -15.92 4.09 19.13
N ARG A 208 -15.16 3.00 19.32
CA ARG A 208 -14.54 2.68 20.61
C ARG A 208 -13.37 3.63 20.91
N THR A 209 -13.33 4.14 22.13
CA THR A 209 -12.12 4.81 22.64
C THR A 209 -11.15 3.75 23.17
N VAL A 210 -9.94 3.75 22.66
CA VAL A 210 -8.92 2.75 23.00
C VAL A 210 -7.65 3.41 23.48
N SER A 211 -6.95 2.71 24.35
CA SER A 211 -5.59 3.02 24.78
C SER A 211 -4.65 1.94 24.23
N GLY A 212 -3.50 2.34 23.69
CA GLY A 212 -2.55 1.42 23.07
C GLY A 212 -2.59 1.45 21.54
N SER A 213 -2.43 0.31 20.88
CA SER A 213 -2.31 0.27 19.44
C SER A 213 -3.63 0.54 18.70
N LEU A 214 -3.86 1.78 18.33
CA LEU A 214 -5.01 2.17 17.52
C LEU A 214 -5.02 1.41 16.16
N LEU A 215 -3.86 1.14 15.56
CA LEU A 215 -3.75 0.37 14.33
C LEU A 215 -4.40 -1.01 14.48
N CYS A 216 -3.98 -1.78 15.50
CA CYS A 216 -4.51 -3.12 15.74
C CYS A 216 -6.00 -3.11 16.07
N GLN A 217 -6.43 -2.14 16.88
CA GLN A 217 -7.80 -2.07 17.40
C GLN A 217 -8.83 -1.55 16.39
N ASN A 218 -8.41 -1.03 15.26
CA ASN A 218 -9.29 -0.79 14.11
C ASN A 218 -9.72 -2.06 13.39
N CYS A 219 -9.06 -3.19 13.68
CA CYS A 219 -9.45 -4.51 13.18
C CYS A 219 -9.89 -5.43 14.33
N HIS A 220 -9.19 -5.42 15.45
CA HIS A 220 -9.41 -6.32 16.58
C HIS A 220 -10.21 -5.64 17.71
N LYS A 221 -11.28 -6.28 18.17
CA LYS A 221 -12.06 -5.85 19.34
C LYS A 221 -11.46 -6.46 20.61
N LYS A 222 -10.41 -5.84 21.12
CA LYS A 222 -9.77 -6.24 22.39
C LYS A 222 -9.80 -5.09 23.37
#